data_1ed99d9de9d28c73711b91a422426b81
#
_entry.id   1ed99d9de9d28c73711b91a422426b81
#
_cell.length_a   1.000
_cell.length_b   1.000
_cell.length_c   1.000
_cell.angle_alpha   90.00
_cell.angle_beta   90.00
_cell.angle_gamma   90.00
#
_symmetry.space_group_name_H-M   'P 1'
#
loop_
_entity.id
_entity.type
_entity.pdbx_description
1 polymer ?
#
loop_
_entity_poly.entity_id
_entity_poly.type
_entity_poly.pdbx_seq_one_letter_code
_entity_poly.pdbx_strand_id
1 'polypeptide(L)'
;KQRFKDFPVRVEMLSRFRTKSNIDKTIKDLNKGYVDVVIGTHRMLSKDVKFKDLGLLIIDEEQRFGVKHKEQIKELKHNVDVMTLTATPIPRTLHMSLIGIRDMCVMEEPPQERMPIQTFVMEYNEEIARDAINRELARGGQVYYVYNRVQDIAEMAGKVQALVPDASVAFAHGQMSERQLEEIMYDFVNGDIDVLVTTTIIETGLDIPNANTIIIHDAEKMGLSQLYQLRGRVGRSNRTSYAFLMYSRNKMLTEVAEKRLGAIRDFTELGSGVKIAMRDLEIRGTGNLLGAAQSGHMEDVGYDLYCKMLNDAINTLKGNKPMDDFETKVDLTV
;
A
#
# COMPACT_ATOMS: atom_id res chain seq x y z
N LYS A 1 11.59 0.15 19.30
CA LYS A 1 12.42 0.20 20.53
C LYS A 1 13.88 -0.20 20.25
N GLN A 2 14.14 -1.28 19.50
CA GLN A 2 15.52 -1.71 19.18
C GLN A 2 16.39 -0.59 18.58
N ARG A 3 15.87 0.18 17.61
CA ARG A 3 16.60 1.28 16.94
C ARG A 3 16.98 2.43 17.87
N PHE A 4 16.27 2.59 18.99
CA PHE A 4 16.53 3.63 20.00
C PHE A 4 17.17 3.09 21.28
N LYS A 5 17.71 1.85 21.25
CA LYS A 5 18.24 1.20 22.44
C LYS A 5 19.39 1.98 23.08
N ASP A 6 20.23 2.59 22.25
CA ASP A 6 21.44 3.31 22.66
C ASP A 6 21.24 4.82 22.83
N PHE A 7 20.00 5.29 22.74
CA PHE A 7 19.62 6.69 22.88
C PHE A 7 18.74 6.90 24.12
N PRO A 8 18.86 8.02 24.83
CA PRO A 8 18.00 8.35 25.97
C PRO A 8 16.59 8.80 25.52
N VAL A 9 15.95 7.98 24.68
CA VAL A 9 14.64 8.25 24.08
C VAL A 9 13.62 7.25 24.58
N ARG A 10 12.54 7.73 25.16
CA ARG A 10 11.43 6.89 25.61
C ARG A 10 10.42 6.68 24.50
N VAL A 11 10.37 5.45 23.98
CA VAL A 11 9.45 5.02 22.93
C VAL A 11 8.32 4.20 23.50
N GLU A 12 7.08 4.65 23.30
CA GLU A 12 5.86 3.93 23.71
C GLU A 12 4.98 3.57 22.52
N MET A 13 4.09 2.62 22.75
CA MET A 13 3.14 2.16 21.73
C MET A 13 1.70 2.29 22.24
N LEU A 14 0.84 2.93 21.45
CA LEU A 14 -0.60 2.97 21.66
C LEU A 14 -1.28 2.12 20.61
N SER A 15 -1.61 0.89 20.99
CA SER A 15 -2.39 -0.02 20.15
C SER A 15 -3.44 -0.74 21.01
N ARG A 16 -4.48 -1.24 20.35
CA ARG A 16 -5.53 -2.05 20.99
C ARG A 16 -5.02 -3.37 21.58
N PHE A 17 -3.83 -3.81 21.16
CA PHE A 17 -3.16 -5.03 21.65
C PHE A 17 -2.52 -4.86 23.04
N ARG A 18 -2.58 -3.68 23.62
CA ARG A 18 -2.10 -3.45 24.98
C ARG A 18 -3.25 -3.46 25.98
N THR A 19 -2.96 -3.91 27.21
CA THR A 19 -3.94 -3.87 28.30
C THR A 19 -4.40 -2.42 28.55
N LYS A 20 -5.66 -2.25 28.96
CA LYS A 20 -6.23 -0.94 29.26
C LYS A 20 -5.37 -0.14 30.25
N SER A 21 -4.86 -0.80 31.29
CA SER A 21 -3.97 -0.18 32.28
C SER A 21 -2.69 0.39 31.65
N ASN A 22 -2.07 -0.35 30.73
CA ASN A 22 -0.87 0.13 30.04
C ASN A 22 -1.17 1.29 29.08
N ILE A 23 -2.32 1.26 28.41
CA ILE A 23 -2.78 2.36 27.55
C ILE A 23 -2.98 3.62 28.38
N ASP A 24 -3.73 3.53 29.50
CA ASP A 24 -4.03 4.67 30.37
C ASP A 24 -2.75 5.27 30.98
N LYS A 25 -1.77 4.42 31.36
CA LYS A 25 -0.46 4.87 31.83
C LYS A 25 0.30 5.61 30.72
N THR A 26 0.35 5.04 29.51
CA THR A 26 1.04 5.65 28.36
C THR A 26 0.41 7.01 28.01
N ILE A 27 -0.92 7.13 28.03
CA ILE A 27 -1.62 8.40 27.77
C ILE A 27 -1.29 9.45 28.84
N LYS A 28 -1.30 9.05 30.12
CA LYS A 28 -0.92 9.97 31.22
C LYS A 28 0.51 10.48 31.08
N ASP A 29 1.44 9.59 30.73
CA ASP A 29 2.84 9.94 30.55
C ASP A 29 3.04 10.83 29.31
N LEU A 30 2.32 10.55 28.22
CA LEU A 30 2.32 11.36 27.01
C LEU A 30 1.81 12.80 27.27
N ASN A 31 0.68 12.91 27.97
CA ASN A 31 0.10 14.21 28.33
C ASN A 31 1.02 15.05 29.23
N LYS A 32 1.89 14.39 30.01
CA LYS A 32 2.90 15.05 30.86
C LYS A 32 4.20 15.40 30.12
N GLY A 33 4.39 14.85 28.89
CA GLY A 33 5.60 15.01 28.10
C GLY A 33 6.76 14.14 28.55
N TYR A 34 6.47 12.95 29.12
CA TYR A 34 7.48 11.97 29.51
C TYR A 34 7.72 10.90 28.42
N VAL A 35 7.12 11.05 27.26
CA VAL A 35 7.26 10.16 26.11
C VAL A 35 7.79 10.99 24.95
N ASP A 36 8.93 10.59 24.40
CA ASP A 36 9.57 11.30 23.29
C ASP A 36 9.04 10.83 21.94
N VAL A 37 8.78 9.53 21.78
CA VAL A 37 8.23 8.93 20.56
C VAL A 37 7.06 8.02 20.92
N VAL A 38 5.92 8.26 20.30
CA VAL A 38 4.77 7.37 20.41
C VAL A 38 4.41 6.83 19.04
N ILE A 39 4.20 5.51 18.96
CA ILE A 39 3.78 4.82 17.75
C ILE A 39 2.42 4.18 18.00
N GLY A 40 1.50 4.35 17.09
CA GLY A 40 0.16 3.78 17.27
C GLY A 40 -0.67 3.77 16.01
N THR A 41 -1.86 3.21 16.13
CA THR A 41 -2.89 3.18 15.09
C THR A 41 -3.89 4.32 15.30
N HIS A 42 -5.11 4.19 14.79
CA HIS A 42 -6.21 5.15 14.97
C HIS A 42 -6.47 5.54 16.43
N ARG A 43 -6.00 4.75 17.41
CA ARG A 43 -6.12 5.04 18.84
C ARG A 43 -5.42 6.36 19.21
N MET A 44 -4.38 6.74 18.45
CA MET A 44 -3.67 8.01 18.68
C MET A 44 -4.51 9.25 18.35
N LEU A 45 -5.56 9.10 17.54
CA LEU A 45 -6.48 10.18 17.17
C LEU A 45 -7.67 10.33 18.13
N SER A 46 -7.69 9.57 19.24
CA SER A 46 -8.77 9.63 20.20
C SER A 46 -8.67 10.89 21.07
N LYS A 47 -9.81 11.43 21.50
CA LYS A 47 -9.92 12.72 22.23
C LYS A 47 -9.16 12.78 23.56
N ASP A 48 -8.87 11.64 24.18
CA ASP A 48 -8.14 11.50 25.44
C ASP A 48 -6.62 11.54 25.26
N VAL A 49 -6.13 11.41 24.03
CA VAL A 49 -4.71 11.52 23.69
C VAL A 49 -4.39 12.99 23.40
N LYS A 50 -3.58 13.59 24.25
CA LYS A 50 -3.11 14.97 24.09
C LYS A 50 -1.59 14.97 24.06
N PHE A 51 -1.04 15.71 23.13
CA PHE A 51 0.41 15.90 23.00
C PHE A 51 0.77 17.21 23.71
N LYS A 52 1.76 17.17 24.60
CA LYS A 52 2.22 18.35 25.30
C LYS A 52 2.92 19.33 24.35
N ASP A 53 3.80 18.78 23.51
CA ASP A 53 4.57 19.54 22.53
C ASP A 53 4.92 18.60 21.38
N LEU A 54 4.13 18.65 20.32
CA LEU A 54 4.28 17.77 19.14
C LEU A 54 5.09 18.52 18.08
N GLY A 55 6.32 18.08 17.83
CA GLY A 55 7.20 18.66 16.81
C GLY A 55 7.11 17.99 15.46
N LEU A 56 6.95 16.65 15.43
CA LEU A 56 6.90 15.87 14.19
C LEU A 56 5.76 14.86 14.20
N LEU A 57 4.97 14.86 13.14
CA LEU A 57 3.91 13.88 12.87
C LEU A 57 4.27 13.06 11.63
N ILE A 58 4.45 11.75 11.81
CA ILE A 58 4.70 10.81 10.71
C ILE A 58 3.43 10.00 10.47
N ILE A 59 2.94 9.99 9.23
CA ILE A 59 1.73 9.29 8.82
C ILE A 59 2.08 8.28 7.74
N ASP A 60 1.86 6.99 8.04
CA ASP A 60 2.02 5.93 7.06
C ASP A 60 0.68 5.62 6.39
N GLU A 61 0.70 5.47 5.05
CA GLU A 61 -0.47 5.13 4.23
C GLU A 61 -1.71 6.02 4.51
N GLU A 62 -1.55 7.38 4.43
CA GLU A 62 -2.61 8.37 4.69
C GLU A 62 -3.92 8.08 3.95
N GLN A 63 -3.86 7.44 2.79
CA GLN A 63 -5.03 7.08 1.98
C GLN A 63 -5.96 6.07 2.68
N ARG A 64 -5.48 5.33 3.65
CA ARG A 64 -6.27 4.34 4.42
C ARG A 64 -7.12 4.97 5.51
N PHE A 65 -6.90 6.22 5.84
CA PHE A 65 -7.69 6.93 6.83
C PHE A 65 -9.02 7.40 6.25
N GLY A 66 -10.12 7.14 6.96
CA GLY A 66 -11.43 7.69 6.65
C GLY A 66 -11.50 9.21 6.84
N VAL A 67 -12.54 9.84 6.30
CA VAL A 67 -12.73 11.30 6.30
C VAL A 67 -12.58 11.90 7.70
N LYS A 68 -13.24 11.33 8.71
CA LYS A 68 -13.18 11.78 10.11
C LYS A 68 -11.75 11.80 10.67
N HIS A 69 -10.97 10.75 10.40
CA HIS A 69 -9.59 10.67 10.87
C HIS A 69 -8.69 11.67 10.13
N LYS A 70 -8.94 11.91 8.85
CA LYS A 70 -8.23 12.93 8.09
C LYS A 70 -8.47 14.34 8.61
N GLU A 71 -9.68 14.63 9.08
CA GLU A 71 -10.00 15.91 9.75
C GLU A 71 -9.23 16.06 11.07
N GLN A 72 -9.25 15.03 11.91
CA GLN A 72 -8.46 15.02 13.16
C GLN A 72 -6.96 15.16 12.92
N ILE A 73 -6.44 14.52 11.89
CA ILE A 73 -5.03 14.67 11.47
C ILE A 73 -4.75 16.11 11.04
N LYS A 74 -5.68 16.75 10.32
CA LYS A 74 -5.54 18.17 9.94
C LYS A 74 -5.44 19.09 11.14
N GLU A 75 -6.22 18.85 12.19
CA GLU A 75 -6.14 19.61 13.45
C GLU A 75 -4.76 19.48 14.12
N LEU A 76 -4.16 18.28 14.09
CA LEU A 76 -2.81 18.05 14.62
C LEU A 76 -1.69 18.69 13.78
N LYS A 77 -1.94 18.97 12.50
CA LYS A 77 -0.95 19.55 11.57
C LYS A 77 -0.66 21.03 11.80
N HIS A 78 -1.40 21.70 12.65
CA HIS A 78 -1.13 23.12 12.95
C HIS A 78 0.18 23.27 13.74
N ASN A 79 1.15 23.99 13.16
CA ASN A 79 2.48 24.26 13.72
C ASN A 79 3.32 23.01 14.02
N VAL A 80 3.14 21.93 13.26
CA VAL A 80 3.86 20.66 13.41
C VAL A 80 4.43 20.27 12.05
N ASP A 81 5.67 19.83 12.02
CA ASP A 81 6.23 19.22 10.81
C ASP A 81 5.53 17.90 10.48
N VAL A 82 5.14 17.72 9.24
CA VAL A 82 4.36 16.55 8.84
C VAL A 82 5.05 15.80 7.71
N MET A 83 5.35 14.54 7.96
CA MET A 83 5.88 13.61 6.97
C MET A 83 4.84 12.52 6.67
N THR A 84 4.49 12.35 5.41
CA THR A 84 3.59 11.28 4.96
C THR A 84 4.36 10.26 4.14
N LEU A 85 4.22 8.99 4.48
CA LEU A 85 4.83 7.88 3.77
C LEU A 85 3.76 7.13 2.97
N THR A 86 4.09 6.68 1.78
CA THR A 86 3.23 5.80 0.99
C THR A 86 4.05 4.99 -0.01
N ALA A 87 3.64 3.75 -0.24
CA ALA A 87 4.23 2.91 -1.29
C ALA A 87 3.66 3.26 -2.68
N THR A 88 2.41 3.72 -2.73
CA THR A 88 1.70 4.12 -3.95
C THR A 88 0.97 5.43 -3.68
N PRO A 89 1.53 6.58 -4.05
CA PRO A 89 0.87 7.85 -3.84
C PRO A 89 -0.49 7.85 -4.54
N ILE A 90 -1.52 8.34 -3.83
CA ILE A 90 -2.81 8.57 -4.50
C ILE A 90 -2.64 9.60 -5.61
N PRO A 91 -3.35 9.43 -6.74
CA PRO A 91 -3.25 10.33 -7.89
C PRO A 91 -3.32 11.82 -7.50
N ARG A 92 -4.24 12.19 -6.60
CA ARG A 92 -4.37 13.56 -6.11
C ARG A 92 -3.12 14.06 -5.35
N THR A 93 -2.54 13.24 -4.48
CA THR A 93 -1.33 13.62 -3.71
C THR A 93 -0.13 13.74 -4.62
N LEU A 94 0.02 12.81 -5.56
CA LEU A 94 1.06 12.84 -6.59
C LEU A 94 0.92 14.11 -7.43
N HIS A 95 -0.27 14.42 -7.88
CA HIS A 95 -0.58 15.63 -8.64
C HIS A 95 -0.20 16.90 -7.87
N MET A 96 -0.59 17.02 -6.59
CA MET A 96 -0.25 18.16 -5.75
C MET A 96 1.27 18.32 -5.55
N SER A 97 2.03 17.23 -5.61
CA SER A 97 3.49 17.27 -5.53
C SER A 97 4.12 17.69 -6.84
N LEU A 98 3.62 17.18 -7.96
CA LEU A 98 4.11 17.55 -9.31
C LEU A 98 3.95 19.05 -9.61
N ILE A 99 2.90 19.67 -9.10
CA ILE A 99 2.65 21.11 -9.24
C ILE A 99 3.29 21.97 -8.12
N GLY A 100 4.15 21.38 -7.28
CA GLY A 100 4.90 22.11 -6.25
C GLY A 100 4.08 22.63 -5.07
N ILE A 101 2.86 22.12 -4.84
CA ILE A 101 2.06 22.44 -3.64
C ILE A 101 2.57 21.66 -2.43
N ARG A 102 3.19 20.50 -2.66
CA ARG A 102 3.68 19.61 -1.62
C ARG A 102 5.06 19.09 -2.02
N ASP A 103 6.02 19.20 -1.13
CA ASP A 103 7.33 18.59 -1.34
C ASP A 103 7.21 17.07 -1.36
N MET A 104 7.94 16.44 -2.28
CA MET A 104 7.98 14.99 -2.43
C MET A 104 9.41 14.52 -2.58
N CYS A 105 9.77 13.53 -1.76
CA CYS A 105 11.02 12.80 -1.91
C CYS A 105 10.70 11.35 -2.32
N VAL A 106 11.39 10.84 -3.32
CA VAL A 106 11.27 9.46 -3.80
C VAL A 106 12.47 8.67 -3.30
N MET A 107 12.20 7.55 -2.63
CA MET A 107 13.24 6.59 -2.26
C MET A 107 13.45 5.64 -3.44
N GLU A 108 14.50 5.87 -4.22
CA GLU A 108 14.79 5.11 -5.43
C GLU A 108 15.63 3.87 -5.15
N GLU A 109 16.53 3.94 -4.16
CA GLU A 109 17.43 2.85 -3.82
C GLU A 109 16.75 1.84 -2.87
N PRO A 110 16.59 0.59 -3.32
CA PRO A 110 16.09 -0.48 -2.45
C PRO A 110 17.17 -0.91 -1.44
N PRO A 111 16.79 -1.56 -0.33
CA PRO A 111 17.76 -2.23 0.54
C PRO A 111 18.61 -3.25 -0.23
N GLN A 112 19.91 -3.30 0.06
CA GLN A 112 20.91 -4.08 -0.70
C GLN A 112 20.61 -5.59 -0.82
N GLU A 113 19.85 -6.16 0.12
CA GLU A 113 19.54 -7.60 0.16
C GLU A 113 18.20 -7.96 -0.52
N ARG A 114 17.47 -6.99 -1.06
CA ARG A 114 16.18 -7.26 -1.71
C ARG A 114 16.34 -7.64 -3.16
N MET A 115 15.74 -8.77 -3.54
CA MET A 115 15.63 -9.20 -4.93
C MET A 115 14.30 -8.77 -5.55
N PRO A 116 14.26 -8.45 -6.86
CA PRO A 116 13.02 -8.23 -7.59
C PRO A 116 12.09 -9.45 -7.49
N ILE A 117 10.79 -9.20 -7.36
CA ILE A 117 9.79 -10.25 -7.27
C ILE A 117 9.46 -10.74 -8.67
N GLN A 118 9.66 -12.04 -8.92
CA GLN A 118 9.28 -12.68 -10.17
C GLN A 118 7.76 -12.66 -10.30
N THR A 119 7.24 -11.86 -11.24
CA THR A 119 5.81 -11.61 -11.38
C THR A 119 5.25 -12.28 -12.63
N PHE A 120 4.25 -13.14 -12.46
CA PHE A 120 3.57 -13.87 -13.52
C PHE A 120 2.11 -13.44 -13.58
N VAL A 121 1.62 -13.16 -14.77
CA VAL A 121 0.21 -12.85 -15.05
C VAL A 121 -0.32 -13.94 -15.99
N MET A 122 -1.34 -14.69 -15.55
CA MET A 122 -1.85 -15.84 -16.28
C MET A 122 -3.30 -16.17 -15.94
N GLU A 123 -3.94 -16.99 -16.75
CA GLU A 123 -5.22 -17.60 -16.38
C GLU A 123 -5.08 -18.50 -15.16
N TYR A 124 -6.15 -18.56 -14.35
CA TYR A 124 -6.19 -19.45 -13.21
C TYR A 124 -6.00 -20.91 -13.63
N ASN A 125 -5.02 -21.56 -13.02
CA ASN A 125 -4.70 -22.96 -13.24
C ASN A 125 -4.33 -23.60 -11.89
N GLU A 126 -5.09 -24.63 -11.50
CA GLU A 126 -4.91 -25.34 -10.22
C GLU A 126 -3.56 -26.07 -10.14
N GLU A 127 -3.08 -26.62 -11.24
CA GLU A 127 -1.79 -27.31 -11.29
C GLU A 127 -0.65 -26.34 -11.02
N ILE A 128 -0.67 -25.16 -11.66
CA ILE A 128 0.35 -24.13 -11.46
C ILE A 128 0.28 -23.61 -10.01
N ALA A 129 -0.93 -23.41 -9.46
CA ALA A 129 -1.10 -22.97 -8.09
C ALA A 129 -0.52 -24.01 -7.11
N ARG A 130 -0.85 -25.30 -7.30
CA ARG A 130 -0.29 -26.40 -6.52
C ARG A 130 1.22 -26.45 -6.59
N ASP A 131 1.79 -26.37 -7.80
CA ASP A 131 3.23 -26.47 -8.02
C ASP A 131 3.97 -25.27 -7.40
N ALA A 132 3.38 -24.06 -7.48
CA ALA A 132 3.91 -22.87 -6.83
C ALA A 132 3.94 -23.00 -5.29
N ILE A 133 2.87 -23.55 -4.70
CA ILE A 133 2.80 -23.82 -3.26
C ILE A 133 3.85 -24.87 -2.88
N ASN A 134 3.85 -26.04 -3.53
CA ASN A 134 4.78 -27.12 -3.23
C ASN A 134 6.25 -26.69 -3.34
N ARG A 135 6.58 -25.88 -4.36
CA ARG A 135 7.92 -25.31 -4.52
C ARG A 135 8.33 -24.43 -3.36
N GLU A 136 7.40 -23.61 -2.83
CA GLU A 136 7.68 -22.76 -1.68
C GLU A 136 7.87 -23.59 -0.42
N LEU A 137 6.99 -24.55 -0.18
CA LEU A 137 7.06 -25.43 0.99
C LEU A 137 8.33 -26.29 0.99
N ALA A 138 8.74 -26.81 -0.17
CA ALA A 138 9.96 -27.61 -0.30
C ALA A 138 11.23 -26.86 0.11
N ARG A 139 11.23 -25.53 0.07
CA ARG A 139 12.34 -24.68 0.55
C ARG A 139 12.13 -24.12 1.96
N GLY A 140 11.08 -24.59 2.66
CA GLY A 140 10.72 -24.16 4.02
C GLY A 140 10.13 -22.75 4.07
N GLY A 141 9.55 -22.25 2.98
CA GLY A 141 8.87 -20.96 2.94
C GLY A 141 7.36 -21.09 3.15
N GLN A 142 6.67 -19.96 3.17
CA GLN A 142 5.23 -19.86 3.37
C GLN A 142 4.58 -19.14 2.20
N VAL A 143 3.27 -19.36 2.01
CA VAL A 143 2.51 -18.85 0.88
C VAL A 143 1.33 -18.00 1.33
N TYR A 144 1.17 -16.82 0.72
CA TYR A 144 -0.07 -16.09 0.73
C TYR A 144 -0.94 -16.51 -0.47
N TYR A 145 -2.18 -16.90 -0.20
CA TYR A 145 -3.18 -17.11 -1.23
C TYR A 145 -4.29 -16.06 -1.08
N VAL A 146 -4.29 -15.04 -1.93
CA VAL A 146 -5.23 -13.92 -1.85
C VAL A 146 -6.51 -14.25 -2.59
N TYR A 147 -7.61 -14.28 -1.83
CA TYR A 147 -8.97 -14.50 -2.34
C TYR A 147 -9.93 -13.47 -1.75
N ASN A 148 -10.31 -12.47 -2.54
CA ASN A 148 -11.00 -11.28 -2.03
C ASN A 148 -12.53 -11.44 -1.95
N ARG A 149 -13.02 -12.58 -1.43
CA ARG A 149 -14.43 -12.83 -1.15
C ARG A 149 -14.58 -13.49 0.22
N VAL A 150 -15.21 -12.77 1.16
CA VAL A 150 -15.36 -13.25 2.54
C VAL A 150 -16.33 -14.41 2.62
N GLN A 151 -17.40 -14.42 1.78
CA GLN A 151 -18.50 -15.38 1.87
C GLN A 151 -18.08 -16.83 1.64
N ASP A 152 -17.15 -17.04 0.71
CA ASP A 152 -16.70 -18.35 0.24
C ASP A 152 -15.21 -18.60 0.48
N ILE A 153 -14.55 -17.79 1.32
CA ILE A 153 -13.12 -17.95 1.61
C ILE A 153 -12.79 -19.27 2.31
N ALA A 154 -13.69 -19.75 3.18
CA ALA A 154 -13.51 -21.03 3.85
C ALA A 154 -13.58 -22.20 2.84
N GLU A 155 -14.48 -22.14 1.85
CA GLU A 155 -14.56 -23.12 0.76
C GLU A 155 -13.29 -23.09 -0.09
N MET A 156 -12.79 -21.88 -0.40
CA MET A 156 -11.53 -21.73 -1.13
C MET A 156 -10.35 -22.30 -0.34
N ALA A 157 -10.28 -22.09 0.96
CA ALA A 157 -9.25 -22.70 1.81
C ALA A 157 -9.33 -24.23 1.78
N GLY A 158 -10.53 -24.79 1.79
CA GLY A 158 -10.75 -26.24 1.60
C GLY A 158 -10.27 -26.75 0.24
N LYS A 159 -10.48 -25.98 -0.84
CA LYS A 159 -9.96 -26.31 -2.19
C LYS A 159 -8.44 -26.26 -2.19
N VAL A 160 -7.83 -25.26 -1.63
CA VAL A 160 -6.37 -25.15 -1.51
C VAL A 160 -5.80 -26.31 -0.68
N GLN A 161 -6.45 -26.66 0.45
CA GLN A 161 -6.05 -27.82 1.26
C GLN A 161 -6.10 -29.14 0.45
N ALA A 162 -7.11 -29.30 -0.40
CA ALA A 162 -7.22 -30.49 -1.26
C ALA A 162 -6.13 -30.54 -2.35
N LEU A 163 -5.64 -29.39 -2.82
CA LEU A 163 -4.52 -29.32 -3.77
C LEU A 163 -3.17 -29.70 -3.14
N VAL A 164 -3.00 -29.39 -1.85
CA VAL A 164 -1.75 -29.60 -1.09
C VAL A 164 -2.08 -30.25 0.27
N PRO A 165 -2.41 -31.57 0.29
CA PRO A 165 -2.93 -32.24 1.48
C PRO A 165 -1.97 -32.23 2.68
N ASP A 166 -0.65 -32.21 2.41
CA ASP A 166 0.40 -32.26 3.44
C ASP A 166 0.68 -30.88 4.07
N ALA A 167 0.12 -29.81 3.51
CA ALA A 167 0.33 -28.45 4.00
C ALA A 167 -0.70 -28.06 5.08
N SER A 168 -0.28 -27.24 6.04
CA SER A 168 -1.19 -26.58 6.97
C SER A 168 -1.82 -25.34 6.32
N VAL A 169 -3.12 -25.39 6.02
CA VAL A 169 -3.85 -24.28 5.37
C VAL A 169 -4.82 -23.64 6.35
N ALA A 170 -4.71 -22.33 6.52
CA ALA A 170 -5.67 -21.54 7.28
C ALA A 170 -6.23 -20.39 6.43
N PHE A 171 -7.32 -19.78 6.91
CA PHE A 171 -7.87 -18.60 6.25
C PHE A 171 -8.12 -17.45 7.22
N ALA A 172 -8.02 -16.21 6.71
CA ALA A 172 -8.23 -14.99 7.48
C ALA A 172 -8.94 -13.91 6.67
N HIS A 173 -9.88 -13.19 7.30
CA HIS A 173 -10.58 -12.07 6.67
C HIS A 173 -11.00 -11.00 7.70
N GLY A 174 -11.28 -9.79 7.20
CA GLY A 174 -11.54 -8.63 8.05
C GLY A 174 -12.83 -8.64 8.90
N GLN A 175 -13.71 -9.63 8.70
CA GLN A 175 -14.93 -9.80 9.50
C GLN A 175 -14.74 -10.77 10.67
N MET A 176 -13.58 -11.43 10.78
CA MET A 176 -13.25 -12.25 11.95
C MET A 176 -13.07 -11.38 13.19
N SER A 177 -13.30 -11.98 14.37
CA SER A 177 -12.96 -11.31 15.62
C SER A 177 -11.46 -11.04 15.70
N GLU A 178 -11.09 -9.96 16.38
CA GLU A 178 -9.69 -9.57 16.53
C GLU A 178 -8.84 -10.71 17.12
N ARG A 179 -9.39 -11.41 18.10
CA ARG A 179 -8.70 -12.52 18.75
C ARG A 179 -8.41 -13.68 17.79
N GLN A 180 -9.40 -14.08 16.99
CA GLN A 180 -9.20 -15.14 15.99
C GLN A 180 -8.16 -14.74 14.94
N LEU A 181 -8.22 -13.48 14.49
CA LEU A 181 -7.25 -12.96 13.52
C LEU A 181 -5.84 -12.94 14.10
N GLU A 182 -5.68 -12.54 15.37
CA GLU A 182 -4.40 -12.55 16.07
C GLU A 182 -3.82 -13.96 16.22
N GLU A 183 -4.63 -14.92 16.62
CA GLU A 183 -4.24 -16.34 16.76
C GLU A 183 -3.73 -16.87 15.41
N ILE A 184 -4.49 -16.72 14.33
CA ILE A 184 -4.10 -17.16 12.98
C ILE A 184 -2.81 -16.48 12.51
N MET A 185 -2.71 -15.16 12.71
CA MET A 185 -1.51 -14.42 12.30
C MET A 185 -0.29 -14.78 13.12
N TYR A 186 -0.46 -15.08 14.41
CA TYR A 186 0.59 -15.56 15.28
C TYR A 186 1.11 -16.92 14.82
N ASP A 187 0.22 -17.87 14.54
CA ASP A 187 0.56 -19.20 14.04
C ASP A 187 1.25 -19.11 12.66
N PHE A 188 0.79 -18.21 11.79
CA PHE A 188 1.42 -18.00 10.49
C PHE A 188 2.83 -17.38 10.63
N VAL A 189 3.04 -16.43 11.53
CA VAL A 189 4.37 -15.83 11.79
C VAL A 189 5.34 -16.85 12.36
N ASN A 190 4.85 -17.77 13.21
CA ASN A 190 5.67 -18.83 13.82
C ASN A 190 5.98 -19.99 12.86
N GLY A 191 5.30 -20.09 11.72
CA GLY A 191 5.49 -21.15 10.75
C GLY A 191 4.63 -22.39 10.99
N ASP A 192 3.62 -22.30 11.88
CA ASP A 192 2.66 -23.38 12.14
C ASP A 192 1.61 -23.51 11.02
N ILE A 193 1.47 -22.46 10.20
CA ILE A 193 0.64 -22.42 9.01
C ILE A 193 1.52 -22.21 7.78
N ASP A 194 1.39 -23.08 6.79
CA ASP A 194 2.16 -23.05 5.55
C ASP A 194 1.53 -22.14 4.50
N VAL A 195 0.20 -22.18 4.37
CA VAL A 195 -0.55 -21.41 3.39
C VAL A 195 -1.66 -20.62 4.08
N LEU A 196 -1.60 -19.30 3.95
CA LEU A 196 -2.64 -18.41 4.47
C LEU A 196 -3.54 -17.93 3.33
N VAL A 197 -4.76 -18.45 3.26
CA VAL A 197 -5.82 -17.95 2.37
C VAL A 197 -6.43 -16.70 2.97
N THR A 198 -6.36 -15.58 2.29
CA THR A 198 -6.71 -14.30 2.92
C THR A 198 -7.34 -13.31 1.94
N THR A 199 -8.17 -12.43 2.46
CA THR A 199 -8.61 -11.25 1.72
C THR A 199 -7.49 -10.21 1.67
N THR A 200 -7.76 -9.02 1.17
CA THR A 200 -6.80 -7.90 1.14
C THR A 200 -6.36 -7.39 2.52
N ILE A 201 -6.78 -8.04 3.61
CA ILE A 201 -6.38 -7.68 4.98
C ILE A 201 -4.86 -7.72 5.20
N ILE A 202 -4.13 -8.56 4.44
CA ILE A 202 -2.65 -8.60 4.50
C ILE A 202 -1.98 -7.30 4.07
N GLU A 203 -2.70 -6.40 3.41
CA GLU A 203 -2.18 -5.06 3.10
C GLU A 203 -1.83 -4.25 4.36
N THR A 204 -2.23 -4.70 5.56
CA THR A 204 -2.04 -3.99 6.85
C THR A 204 -0.60 -3.90 7.36
N GLY A 205 0.39 -4.40 6.62
CA GLY A 205 1.79 -4.07 6.87
C GLY A 205 2.57 -5.03 7.76
N LEU A 206 2.04 -6.22 8.07
CA LEU A 206 2.81 -7.26 8.77
C LEU A 206 4.00 -7.69 7.91
N ASP A 207 5.15 -7.77 8.56
CA ASP A 207 6.39 -8.19 7.95
C ASP A 207 6.64 -9.67 8.26
N ILE A 208 6.48 -10.54 7.24
CA ILE A 208 6.69 -11.98 7.37
C ILE A 208 7.77 -12.39 6.37
N PRO A 209 9.04 -12.43 6.80
CA PRO A 209 10.17 -12.68 5.91
C PRO A 209 10.15 -14.07 5.25
N ASN A 210 9.45 -15.04 5.86
CA ASN A 210 9.37 -16.41 5.37
C ASN A 210 8.29 -16.60 4.28
N ALA A 211 7.37 -15.64 4.10
CA ALA A 211 6.37 -15.66 3.04
C ALA A 211 6.98 -15.10 1.74
N ASN A 212 7.43 -15.98 0.84
CA ASN A 212 8.11 -15.58 -0.39
C ASN A 212 7.32 -15.89 -1.67
N THR A 213 6.14 -16.50 -1.55
CA THR A 213 5.24 -16.73 -2.68
C THR A 213 3.85 -16.14 -2.37
N ILE A 214 3.30 -15.39 -3.32
CA ILE A 214 1.92 -14.89 -3.27
C ILE A 214 1.17 -15.32 -4.53
N ILE A 215 -0.02 -15.87 -4.35
CA ILE A 215 -0.95 -16.21 -5.40
C ILE A 215 -2.18 -15.30 -5.25
N ILE A 216 -2.50 -14.52 -6.25
CA ILE A 216 -3.63 -13.60 -6.24
C ILE A 216 -4.70 -14.13 -7.19
N HIS A 217 -5.80 -14.60 -6.63
CA HIS A 217 -6.95 -15.09 -7.37
C HIS A 217 -7.86 -13.93 -7.80
N ASP A 218 -8.46 -14.01 -8.99
CA ASP A 218 -9.29 -12.95 -9.57
C ASP A 218 -8.55 -11.58 -9.65
N ALA A 219 -7.27 -11.58 -10.02
CA ALA A 219 -6.42 -10.38 -10.05
C ALA A 219 -6.98 -9.27 -10.96
N GLU A 220 -7.76 -9.62 -11.99
CA GLU A 220 -8.41 -8.69 -12.92
C GLU A 220 -9.45 -7.77 -12.23
N LYS A 221 -9.94 -8.18 -11.05
CA LYS A 221 -10.91 -7.42 -10.26
C LYS A 221 -10.27 -6.39 -9.34
N MET A 222 -8.94 -6.39 -9.23
CA MET A 222 -8.20 -5.54 -8.31
C MET A 222 -7.65 -4.28 -8.99
N GLY A 223 -7.49 -3.22 -8.20
CA GLY A 223 -6.84 -2.00 -8.66
C GLY A 223 -5.32 -2.16 -8.77
N LEU A 224 -4.68 -1.39 -9.66
CA LEU A 224 -3.23 -1.48 -9.90
C LEU A 224 -2.42 -1.20 -8.63
N SER A 225 -2.76 -0.16 -7.87
CA SER A 225 -2.11 0.16 -6.59
C SER A 225 -2.27 -0.97 -5.57
N GLN A 226 -3.44 -1.64 -5.57
CA GLN A 226 -3.71 -2.77 -4.67
C GLN A 226 -2.86 -3.99 -5.03
N LEU A 227 -2.79 -4.35 -6.31
CA LEU A 227 -1.93 -5.42 -6.80
C LEU A 227 -0.45 -5.16 -6.45
N TYR A 228 0.00 -3.91 -6.58
CA TYR A 228 1.36 -3.52 -6.21
C TYR A 228 1.64 -3.68 -4.71
N GLN A 229 0.71 -3.26 -3.86
CA GLN A 229 0.82 -3.43 -2.40
C GLN A 229 0.81 -4.90 -1.98
N LEU A 230 -0.06 -5.72 -2.60
CA LEU A 230 -0.12 -7.17 -2.35
C LEU A 230 1.17 -7.86 -2.80
N ARG A 231 1.65 -7.56 -4.00
CA ARG A 231 2.94 -8.06 -4.48
C ARG A 231 4.07 -7.73 -3.50
N GLY A 232 4.09 -6.54 -2.96
CA GLY A 232 5.08 -6.08 -1.98
C GLY A 232 4.97 -6.73 -0.59
N ARG A 233 4.03 -7.66 -0.36
CA ARG A 233 3.95 -8.47 0.87
C ARG A 233 4.96 -9.61 0.88
N VAL A 234 5.44 -10.03 -0.26
CA VAL A 234 6.56 -10.99 -0.42
C VAL A 234 7.84 -10.26 -0.83
N GLY A 235 8.97 -10.95 -0.87
CA GLY A 235 10.26 -10.35 -1.22
C GLY A 235 10.85 -9.51 -0.10
N ARG A 236 10.68 -9.92 1.16
CA ARG A 236 11.20 -9.24 2.34
C ARG A 236 12.40 -9.95 2.96
N SER A 237 12.93 -10.92 2.25
CA SER A 237 14.12 -11.70 2.60
C SER A 237 15.10 -11.69 1.41
N ASN A 238 16.27 -12.29 1.61
CA ASN A 238 17.27 -12.51 0.57
C ASN A 238 16.94 -13.69 -0.38
N ARG A 239 15.73 -14.27 -0.27
CA ARG A 239 15.24 -15.36 -1.12
C ARG A 239 14.49 -14.83 -2.32
N THR A 240 14.62 -15.50 -3.46
CA THR A 240 13.80 -15.21 -4.65
C THR A 240 12.33 -15.38 -4.32
N SER A 241 11.53 -14.39 -4.63
CA SER A 241 10.10 -14.36 -4.35
C SER A 241 9.27 -14.33 -5.62
N TYR A 242 8.06 -14.89 -5.52
CA TYR A 242 7.18 -15.11 -6.65
C TYR A 242 5.80 -14.52 -6.40
N ALA A 243 5.26 -13.86 -7.42
CA ALA A 243 3.90 -13.35 -7.43
C ALA A 243 3.14 -13.89 -8.65
N PHE A 244 2.12 -14.69 -8.40
CA PHE A 244 1.25 -15.23 -9.43
C PHE A 244 -0.07 -14.46 -9.40
N LEU A 245 -0.29 -13.62 -10.42
CA LEU A 245 -1.53 -12.86 -10.61
C LEU A 245 -2.41 -13.64 -11.55
N MET A 246 -3.39 -14.34 -11.00
CA MET A 246 -4.25 -15.24 -11.76
C MET A 246 -5.60 -14.59 -12.02
N TYR A 247 -6.02 -14.52 -13.29
CA TYR A 247 -7.33 -14.02 -13.67
C TYR A 247 -8.28 -15.16 -14.04
N SER A 248 -9.58 -14.88 -14.01
CA SER A 248 -10.63 -15.90 -14.20
C SER A 248 -10.50 -16.60 -15.55
N ARG A 249 -10.56 -17.93 -15.52
CA ARG A 249 -10.50 -18.78 -16.73
C ARG A 249 -11.68 -18.50 -17.66
N ASN A 250 -11.45 -18.54 -18.96
CA ASN A 250 -12.45 -18.36 -20.02
C ASN A 250 -13.20 -17.02 -19.98
N LYS A 251 -12.62 -15.99 -19.38
CA LYS A 251 -13.19 -14.65 -19.33
C LYS A 251 -12.34 -13.68 -20.13
N MET A 252 -12.95 -12.99 -21.09
CA MET A 252 -12.28 -11.88 -21.75
C MET A 252 -12.00 -10.78 -20.71
N LEU A 253 -10.74 -10.37 -20.64
CA LEU A 253 -10.34 -9.24 -19.82
C LEU A 253 -10.91 -7.95 -20.42
N THR A 254 -11.33 -7.05 -19.55
CA THR A 254 -11.62 -5.67 -20.01
C THR A 254 -10.31 -4.98 -20.36
N GLU A 255 -10.34 -4.02 -21.28
CA GLU A 255 -9.15 -3.24 -21.68
C GLU A 255 -8.45 -2.63 -20.46
N VAL A 256 -9.21 -2.14 -19.48
CA VAL A 256 -8.69 -1.58 -18.22
C VAL A 256 -7.99 -2.65 -17.38
N ALA A 257 -8.55 -3.86 -17.28
CA ALA A 257 -7.92 -4.95 -16.53
C ALA A 257 -6.64 -5.42 -17.21
N GLU A 258 -6.62 -5.51 -18.53
CA GLU A 258 -5.45 -5.87 -19.32
C GLU A 258 -4.32 -4.85 -19.14
N LYS A 259 -4.61 -3.54 -19.24
CA LYS A 259 -3.65 -2.47 -18.99
C LYS A 259 -3.08 -2.51 -17.58
N ARG A 260 -3.90 -2.80 -16.54
CA ARG A 260 -3.43 -2.93 -15.16
C ARG A 260 -2.53 -4.15 -14.95
N LEU A 261 -2.93 -5.30 -15.45
CA LEU A 261 -2.16 -6.54 -15.36
C LEU A 261 -0.86 -6.45 -16.18
N GLY A 262 -0.89 -5.80 -17.33
CA GLY A 262 0.31 -5.47 -18.10
C GLY A 262 1.26 -4.60 -17.31
N ALA A 263 0.78 -3.51 -16.74
CA ALA A 263 1.60 -2.58 -15.95
C ALA A 263 2.28 -3.27 -14.75
N ILE A 264 1.56 -4.11 -13.98
CA ILE A 264 2.17 -4.80 -12.83
C ILE A 264 3.20 -5.85 -13.25
N ARG A 265 3.06 -6.46 -14.43
CA ARG A 265 4.04 -7.35 -15.02
C ARG A 265 5.30 -6.62 -15.47
N ASP A 266 5.13 -5.46 -16.10
CA ASP A 266 6.23 -4.71 -16.72
C ASP A 266 7.05 -3.94 -15.67
N PHE A 267 6.42 -3.41 -14.61
CA PHE A 267 7.10 -2.72 -13.52
C PHE A 267 7.54 -3.68 -12.40
N THR A 268 8.58 -4.48 -12.67
CA THR A 268 9.14 -5.47 -11.71
C THR A 268 10.21 -4.89 -10.80
N GLU A 269 10.79 -3.75 -11.17
CA GLU A 269 11.84 -3.09 -10.38
C GLU A 269 11.36 -2.68 -9.00
N LEU A 270 12.25 -2.80 -8.02
CA LEU A 270 12.03 -2.26 -6.68
C LEU A 270 11.97 -0.71 -6.78
N GLY A 271 11.10 -0.09 -5.97
CA GLY A 271 10.91 1.38 -6.04
C GLY A 271 9.94 1.87 -7.12
N SER A 272 9.32 1.00 -7.91
CA SER A 272 8.39 1.38 -9.00
C SER A 272 7.08 2.03 -8.55
N GLY A 273 6.89 2.32 -7.25
CA GLY A 273 5.62 2.83 -6.70
C GLY A 273 5.11 4.10 -7.38
N VAL A 274 6.00 5.05 -7.70
CA VAL A 274 5.63 6.28 -8.42
C VAL A 274 5.24 5.97 -9.87
N LYS A 275 5.99 5.12 -10.57
CA LYS A 275 5.69 4.67 -11.95
C LYS A 275 4.32 3.98 -12.00
N ILE A 276 4.03 3.14 -11.02
CA ILE A 276 2.72 2.46 -10.86
C ILE A 276 1.60 3.48 -10.61
N ALA A 277 1.82 4.48 -9.77
CA ALA A 277 0.83 5.51 -9.49
C ALA A 277 0.53 6.38 -10.72
N MET A 278 1.57 6.74 -11.49
CA MET A 278 1.41 7.44 -12.76
C MET A 278 0.63 6.59 -13.76
N ARG A 279 0.98 5.32 -13.89
CA ARG A 279 0.28 4.41 -14.80
C ARG A 279 -1.19 4.16 -14.40
N ASP A 280 -1.48 4.09 -13.10
CA ASP A 280 -2.86 3.98 -12.60
C ASP A 280 -3.67 5.24 -12.94
N LEU A 281 -3.03 6.43 -12.89
CA LEU A 281 -3.61 7.69 -13.30
C LEU A 281 -3.97 7.69 -14.79
N GLU A 282 -3.06 7.30 -15.65
CA GLU A 282 -3.27 7.19 -17.10
C GLU A 282 -4.41 6.22 -17.45
N ILE A 283 -4.43 5.04 -16.81
CA ILE A 283 -5.45 4.01 -17.05
C ILE A 283 -6.85 4.47 -16.61
N ARG A 284 -6.95 5.23 -15.51
CA ARG A 284 -8.22 5.77 -15.01
C ARG A 284 -8.76 6.91 -15.89
N GLY A 285 -7.91 7.50 -16.71
CA GLY A 285 -8.19 8.74 -17.41
C GLY A 285 -8.20 9.95 -16.49
N THR A 286 -7.95 11.11 -17.06
CA THR A 286 -7.84 12.38 -16.31
C THR A 286 -9.19 12.85 -15.72
N GLY A 287 -10.31 12.36 -16.26
CA GLY A 287 -11.67 12.76 -15.86
C GLY A 287 -12.11 12.37 -14.45
N ASN A 288 -11.50 11.33 -13.85
CA ASN A 288 -11.89 10.81 -12.53
C ASN A 288 -11.13 11.41 -11.33
N LEU A 289 -10.18 12.31 -11.56
CA LEU A 289 -9.30 12.84 -10.53
C LEU A 289 -9.94 13.87 -9.60
N LEU A 290 -10.90 14.63 -10.11
CA LEU A 290 -11.47 15.81 -9.44
C LEU A 290 -12.96 15.72 -9.12
N GLY A 291 -13.60 14.59 -9.40
CA GLY A 291 -15.06 14.40 -9.26
C GLY A 291 -15.86 14.85 -10.50
N ALA A 292 -17.09 14.36 -10.60
CA ALA A 292 -17.95 14.49 -11.78
C ALA A 292 -18.22 15.95 -12.27
N ALA A 293 -18.03 16.94 -11.39
CA ALA A 293 -18.27 18.34 -11.74
C ALA A 293 -17.07 19.05 -12.41
N GLN A 294 -15.86 18.44 -12.36
CA GLN A 294 -14.64 19.06 -12.90
C GLN A 294 -13.99 18.21 -14.02
N SER A 295 -14.53 17.04 -14.31
CA SER A 295 -13.97 16.11 -15.30
C SER A 295 -14.07 16.59 -16.73
N GLY A 296 -15.08 17.40 -17.09
CA GLY A 296 -15.28 17.87 -18.45
C GLY A 296 -14.16 18.75 -19.01
N HIS A 297 -13.58 19.61 -18.18
CA HIS A 297 -12.51 20.52 -18.63
C HIS A 297 -11.15 19.89 -18.82
N MET A 298 -10.87 18.78 -18.14
CA MET A 298 -9.59 18.08 -18.24
C MET A 298 -9.49 17.17 -19.48
N GLU A 299 -10.62 16.60 -19.91
CA GLU A 299 -10.70 15.82 -21.13
C GLU A 299 -10.51 16.69 -22.37
N ASP A 300 -11.04 17.92 -22.33
CA ASP A 300 -10.96 18.86 -23.44
C ASP A 300 -9.55 19.49 -23.61
N VAL A 301 -8.81 19.65 -22.53
CA VAL A 301 -7.55 20.42 -22.50
C VAL A 301 -6.31 19.51 -22.47
N GLY A 302 -6.45 18.26 -22.04
CA GLY A 302 -5.34 17.33 -21.81
C GLY A 302 -4.64 17.58 -20.47
N TYR A 303 -4.03 16.50 -19.94
CA TYR A 303 -3.42 16.50 -18.59
C TYR A 303 -2.26 17.47 -18.45
N ASP A 304 -1.36 17.52 -19.45
CA ASP A 304 -0.15 18.34 -19.40
C ASP A 304 -0.47 19.83 -19.41
N LEU A 305 -1.41 20.23 -20.24
CA LEU A 305 -1.84 21.63 -20.32
C LEU A 305 -2.60 22.06 -19.07
N TYR A 306 -3.42 21.17 -18.49
CA TYR A 306 -4.08 21.44 -17.20
C TYR A 306 -3.05 21.63 -16.08
N CYS A 307 -2.04 20.77 -15.98
CA CYS A 307 -0.96 20.91 -14.99
C CYS A 307 -0.21 22.22 -15.15
N LYS A 308 0.08 22.61 -16.38
CA LYS A 308 0.74 23.88 -16.71
C LYS A 308 -0.10 25.08 -16.27
N MET A 309 -1.38 25.14 -16.67
CA MET A 309 -2.30 26.20 -16.27
C MET A 309 -2.44 26.33 -14.75
N LEU A 310 -2.49 25.20 -14.04
CA LEU A 310 -2.57 25.18 -12.58
C LEU A 310 -1.29 25.68 -11.92
N ASN A 311 -0.13 25.30 -12.45
CA ASN A 311 1.17 25.77 -11.98
C ASN A 311 1.31 27.28 -12.19
N ASP A 312 0.90 27.80 -13.35
CA ASP A 312 0.91 29.23 -13.64
C ASP A 312 -0.02 30.02 -12.74
N ALA A 313 -1.22 29.50 -12.46
CA ALA A 313 -2.16 30.09 -11.51
C ALA A 313 -1.58 30.15 -10.09
N ILE A 314 -0.90 29.08 -9.64
CA ILE A 314 -0.26 29.02 -8.32
C ILE A 314 0.91 30.00 -8.25
N ASN A 315 1.76 30.06 -9.27
CA ASN A 315 2.86 31.00 -9.34
C ASN A 315 2.37 32.44 -9.30
N THR A 316 1.29 32.74 -10.00
CA THR A 316 0.63 34.06 -9.99
C THR A 316 0.11 34.39 -8.57
N LEU A 317 -0.50 33.44 -7.87
CA LEU A 317 -0.98 33.63 -6.51
C LEU A 317 0.17 33.79 -5.49
N LYS A 318 1.33 33.17 -5.74
CA LYS A 318 2.54 33.34 -4.93
C LYS A 318 3.30 34.65 -5.25
N GLY A 319 2.83 35.44 -6.22
CA GLY A 319 3.46 36.71 -6.63
C GLY A 319 4.64 36.52 -7.58
N ASN A 320 4.88 35.33 -8.10
CA ASN A 320 5.88 35.05 -9.12
C ASN A 320 5.30 35.39 -10.49
N LYS A 321 6.09 36.06 -11.35
CA LYS A 321 5.67 36.27 -12.74
C LYS A 321 5.59 34.93 -13.47
N PRO A 322 4.55 34.69 -14.29
CA PRO A 322 4.52 33.51 -15.16
C PRO A 322 5.75 33.54 -16.08
N MET A 323 6.39 32.38 -16.26
CA MET A 323 7.46 32.25 -17.26
C MET A 323 6.83 32.35 -18.65
N ASP A 324 7.32 33.27 -19.47
CA ASP A 324 6.94 33.33 -20.88
C ASP A 324 7.38 32.06 -21.58
N ASP A 325 6.43 31.29 -22.08
CA ASP A 325 6.73 30.09 -22.87
C ASP A 325 7.06 30.48 -24.30
N PHE A 326 8.28 30.19 -24.71
CA PHE A 326 8.66 30.23 -26.11
C PHE A 326 8.43 28.87 -26.76
N GLU A 327 7.37 28.73 -27.57
CA GLU A 327 7.27 27.61 -28.51
C GLU A 327 8.19 27.90 -29.72
N THR A 328 9.28 27.17 -29.81
CA THR A 328 10.09 27.18 -31.02
C THR A 328 9.55 26.21 -32.04
N LYS A 329 8.80 26.68 -33.04
CA LYS A 329 8.47 25.86 -34.22
C LYS A 329 9.66 25.86 -35.16
N VAL A 330 10.28 24.69 -35.35
CA VAL A 330 11.29 24.48 -36.38
C VAL A 330 10.58 23.86 -37.59
N ASP A 331 10.31 24.68 -38.62
CA ASP A 331 9.90 24.19 -39.94
C ASP A 331 11.14 23.73 -40.69
N LEU A 332 11.36 22.44 -40.79
CA LEU A 332 12.36 21.87 -41.69
C LEU A 332 11.67 21.55 -43.02
N THR A 333 11.83 22.42 -44.00
CA THR A 333 11.58 22.07 -45.39
C THR A 333 12.68 21.13 -45.88
N VAL A 334 12.35 19.86 -46.11
CA VAL A 334 13.18 18.87 -46.82
C VAL A 334 12.80 18.90 -48.29
#